data_92197653ffc1f79eb982f89a5d958d04
#
_entry.id   92197653ffc1f79eb982f89a5d958d04
#
_cell.length_a   1.000
_cell.length_b   1.000
_cell.length_c   1.000
_cell.angle_alpha   90.00
_cell.angle_beta   90.00
_cell.angle_gamma   90.00
#
_symmetry.space_group_name_H-M   'P 1'
#
loop_
_entity.id
_entity.type
_entity.pdbx_description
1 polymer ?
#
loop_
_entity_poly.entity_id
_entity_poly.type
_entity_poly.pdbx_seq_one_letter_code
_entity_poly.pdbx_strand_id
1 'polypeptide(L)'
;MSTANDVPAGTDPEAEGPATGPGLLDVLGVAAVVLDAEGRIALWSPQAEQLFGYTAREALGRFAASLLVDEQHLDLVLSLFRKVMSGGGPWAGVFPVLHKDGSTRLAEFRNMRLEDQEGRLYALGIASDQATLQRLERDLALSMRLVAQSPIGLAVLDTDLRYVLVNPALERINGLRAAEHVGRQVHEALPHLDVASLEAAMREVLISGVPRLNQFTTGRTPADPDQDHAWSVSFYRLEDWAGRPIGIAASIVDVTEQHKTSLAVALARQRLALIADASVRIGTTLDLGVTARELGDIAVPQLADLATVDVLDAVLVGDHPPGVAAGETVQFRALAIKAARPTPATRAADPVGSLARYDATRLVTQCVRTGRPILLAHVGPQDLSRIARDAEAAALLAEAGLHSYLAVPLIARGEVIGALGLQRTVNPLPFDQDDVMLAGELAARAAVCIDNARWYQKQRHAALTLQRHLLPHHPTPTPGLEIAYRYQPATTAGEVGGDWF
;
A
#
# COMPACT_ATOMS: atom_id res chain seq x y z
N MET A 1 -4.34 -77.92 -18.02
CA MET A 1 -4.44 -77.93 -19.46
C MET A 1 -3.84 -76.60 -19.89
N SER A 2 -2.54 -76.55 -20.13
CA SER A 2 -1.84 -76.85 -21.35
C SER A 2 -2.36 -75.98 -22.50
N THR A 3 -1.58 -75.05 -22.96
CA THR A 3 -0.59 -74.99 -24.03
C THR A 3 0.04 -73.58 -24.00
N ALA A 4 1.30 -73.33 -23.80
CA ALA A 4 2.52 -73.61 -24.59
C ALA A 4 2.59 -72.76 -25.88
N ASN A 5 3.63 -71.93 -25.89
CA ASN A 5 4.50 -71.50 -26.99
C ASN A 5 3.98 -70.54 -28.05
N ASP A 6 4.57 -69.36 -28.14
CA ASP A 6 5.66 -69.15 -29.12
C ASP A 6 6.37 -67.82 -28.86
N VAL A 7 7.71 -67.89 -28.76
CA VAL A 7 8.65 -66.78 -28.78
C VAL A 7 9.27 -66.72 -30.17
N PRO A 8 9.30 -65.59 -30.85
CA PRO A 8 10.33 -65.33 -31.83
C PRO A 8 11.45 -64.44 -31.28
N ALA A 9 12.62 -64.90 -31.59
CA ALA A 9 13.92 -64.35 -31.20
C ALA A 9 14.22 -62.98 -31.80
N GLY A 10 14.91 -62.18 -31.06
CA GLY A 10 16.10 -61.42 -31.40
C GLY A 10 15.93 -60.25 -32.39
N THR A 11 15.83 -59.04 -31.86
CA THR A 11 16.51 -57.88 -32.46
C THR A 11 17.24 -57.15 -31.33
N ASP A 12 18.57 -57.04 -31.49
CA ASP A 12 19.45 -56.22 -30.67
C ASP A 12 18.92 -54.80 -30.56
N PRO A 13 18.88 -54.17 -29.37
CA PRO A 13 18.68 -52.74 -29.27
C PRO A 13 20.05 -52.11 -29.54
N GLU A 14 20.17 -51.46 -30.69
CA GLU A 14 21.17 -50.42 -30.91
C GLU A 14 21.13 -49.45 -29.74
N ALA A 15 22.28 -49.26 -29.08
CA ALA A 15 22.50 -48.38 -27.99
C ALA A 15 22.23 -46.93 -28.45
N GLU A 16 21.03 -46.40 -28.22
CA GLU A 16 20.80 -44.98 -28.18
C GLU A 16 21.59 -44.40 -26.96
N GLY A 17 22.72 -43.79 -27.29
CA GLY A 17 23.45 -42.97 -26.30
C GLY A 17 22.53 -41.85 -25.80
N PRO A 18 22.76 -41.35 -24.58
CA PRO A 18 21.94 -40.30 -24.00
C PRO A 18 21.91 -39.12 -24.97
N ALA A 19 20.73 -38.65 -25.33
CA ALA A 19 20.52 -37.44 -26.09
C ALA A 19 21.09 -36.27 -25.27
N THR A 20 22.33 -35.92 -25.54
CA THR A 20 22.95 -34.69 -25.03
C THR A 20 22.20 -33.54 -25.68
N GLY A 21 21.48 -32.76 -24.86
CA GLY A 21 20.89 -31.49 -25.29
C GLY A 21 21.94 -30.61 -26.01
N PRO A 22 21.51 -29.64 -26.80
CA PRO A 22 22.42 -28.82 -27.61
C PRO A 22 23.51 -28.20 -26.70
N GLY A 23 24.78 -28.48 -27.02
CA GLY A 23 25.92 -27.91 -26.35
C GLY A 23 26.01 -26.41 -26.61
N LEU A 24 26.83 -25.70 -25.81
CA LEU A 24 27.05 -24.25 -25.97
C LEU A 24 27.50 -23.89 -27.42
N LEU A 25 28.28 -24.75 -28.06
CA LEU A 25 28.72 -24.59 -29.43
C LEU A 25 27.58 -24.73 -30.45
N ASP A 26 26.59 -25.57 -30.14
CA ASP A 26 25.41 -25.73 -31.00
C ASP A 26 24.51 -24.48 -30.91
N VAL A 27 24.36 -23.92 -29.70
CA VAL A 27 23.58 -22.69 -29.47
C VAL A 27 24.24 -21.50 -30.17
N LEU A 28 25.57 -21.43 -30.15
CA LEU A 28 26.33 -20.37 -30.79
C LEU A 28 26.46 -20.53 -32.29
N GLY A 29 26.00 -21.67 -32.88
CA GLY A 29 26.07 -21.95 -34.30
C GLY A 29 27.52 -21.98 -34.83
N VAL A 30 28.45 -22.46 -34.02
CA VAL A 30 29.88 -22.45 -34.34
C VAL A 30 30.20 -23.66 -35.27
N ALA A 31 30.51 -23.37 -36.52
CA ALA A 31 30.95 -24.36 -37.51
C ALA A 31 32.40 -24.77 -37.28
N ALA A 32 32.67 -26.07 -37.28
CA ALA A 32 34.02 -26.61 -37.25
C ALA A 32 34.32 -27.32 -38.60
N VAL A 33 35.44 -26.95 -39.17
CA VAL A 33 35.97 -27.53 -40.43
C VAL A 33 37.45 -27.92 -40.21
N VAL A 34 37.82 -29.13 -40.54
CA VAL A 34 39.23 -29.56 -40.51
C VAL A 34 39.67 -29.80 -41.95
N LEU A 35 40.83 -29.23 -42.27
CA LEU A 35 41.45 -29.40 -43.58
C LEU A 35 42.73 -30.23 -43.44
N ASP A 36 43.01 -31.09 -44.39
CA ASP A 36 44.29 -31.78 -44.52
C ASP A 36 45.41 -30.87 -45.00
N ALA A 37 46.63 -31.39 -45.15
CA ALA A 37 47.82 -30.64 -45.57
C ALA A 37 47.68 -30.03 -46.97
N GLU A 38 46.87 -30.64 -47.84
CA GLU A 38 46.56 -30.20 -49.20
C GLU A 38 45.38 -29.22 -49.27
N GLY A 39 44.68 -28.93 -48.10
CA GLY A 39 43.56 -28.01 -48.02
C GLY A 39 42.22 -28.66 -48.40
N ARG A 40 42.12 -29.99 -48.37
CA ARG A 40 40.88 -30.73 -48.56
C ARG A 40 40.16 -30.90 -47.22
N ILE A 41 38.87 -30.86 -47.26
CA ILE A 41 37.99 -30.98 -46.08
C ILE A 41 38.05 -32.42 -45.55
N ALA A 42 38.61 -32.60 -44.36
CA ALA A 42 38.68 -33.85 -43.64
C ALA A 42 37.57 -34.03 -42.60
N LEU A 43 37.00 -32.93 -42.07
CA LEU A 43 35.85 -32.91 -41.15
C LEU A 43 34.96 -31.73 -41.48
N TRP A 44 33.67 -31.96 -41.40
CA TRP A 44 32.62 -30.99 -41.64
C TRP A 44 31.54 -31.16 -40.58
N SER A 45 31.41 -30.21 -39.69
CA SER A 45 30.41 -30.27 -38.61
C SER A 45 28.98 -30.00 -39.10
N PRO A 46 27.93 -30.41 -38.35
CA PRO A 46 26.56 -30.08 -38.70
C PRO A 46 26.31 -28.57 -38.78
N GLN A 47 27.00 -27.78 -37.97
CA GLN A 47 26.93 -26.32 -38.00
C GLN A 47 27.62 -25.72 -39.23
N ALA A 48 28.64 -26.42 -39.80
CA ALA A 48 29.21 -26.04 -41.07
C ALA A 48 28.22 -26.31 -42.24
N GLU A 49 27.40 -27.36 -42.15
CA GLU A 49 26.31 -27.57 -43.13
C GLU A 49 25.32 -26.39 -43.10
N GLN A 50 24.95 -25.91 -41.90
CA GLN A 50 24.02 -24.78 -41.75
C GLN A 50 24.63 -23.46 -42.21
N LEU A 51 25.90 -23.21 -41.90
CA LEU A 51 26.57 -21.98 -42.22
C LEU A 51 26.86 -21.82 -43.70
N PHE A 52 27.31 -22.91 -44.38
CA PHE A 52 27.78 -22.88 -45.76
C PHE A 52 26.80 -23.51 -46.74
N GLY A 53 25.76 -24.26 -46.26
CA GLY A 53 24.72 -24.86 -47.08
C GLY A 53 25.11 -26.16 -47.76
N TYR A 54 26.32 -26.67 -47.60
CA TYR A 54 26.79 -27.95 -48.14
C TYR A 54 26.69 -29.03 -47.08
N THR A 55 26.14 -30.20 -47.45
CA THR A 55 26.16 -31.37 -46.57
C THR A 55 27.57 -31.93 -46.42
N ALA A 56 27.86 -32.66 -45.34
CA ALA A 56 29.16 -33.30 -45.13
C ALA A 56 29.52 -34.21 -46.32
N ARG A 57 28.53 -34.91 -46.89
CA ARG A 57 28.75 -35.75 -48.07
C ARG A 57 29.21 -34.98 -49.30
N GLU A 58 28.75 -33.73 -49.47
CA GLU A 58 29.13 -32.87 -50.60
C GLU A 58 30.45 -32.14 -50.33
N ALA A 59 30.82 -31.92 -49.09
CA ALA A 59 32.00 -31.13 -48.70
C ALA A 59 33.27 -31.96 -48.49
N LEU A 60 33.14 -33.16 -47.86
CA LEU A 60 34.28 -33.99 -47.52
C LEU A 60 35.11 -34.35 -48.76
N GLY A 61 36.44 -34.29 -48.62
CA GLY A 61 37.43 -34.56 -49.67
C GLY A 61 37.57 -33.48 -50.74
N ARG A 62 36.70 -32.46 -50.74
CA ARG A 62 36.83 -31.32 -51.69
C ARG A 62 37.83 -30.29 -51.15
N PHE A 63 38.38 -29.51 -52.08
CA PHE A 63 39.27 -28.40 -51.75
C PHE A 63 38.44 -27.24 -51.16
N ALA A 64 38.67 -26.90 -49.91
CA ALA A 64 37.83 -25.97 -49.19
C ALA A 64 37.77 -24.59 -49.83
N ALA A 65 38.90 -24.10 -50.34
CA ALA A 65 38.96 -22.78 -50.92
C ALA A 65 38.14 -22.66 -52.20
N SER A 66 38.06 -23.71 -53.04
CA SER A 66 37.18 -23.70 -54.25
C SER A 66 35.72 -23.81 -53.94
N LEU A 67 35.35 -24.27 -52.73
CA LEU A 67 33.97 -24.43 -52.31
C LEU A 67 33.40 -23.20 -51.65
N LEU A 68 34.23 -22.54 -50.82
CA LEU A 68 33.80 -21.52 -49.85
C LEU A 68 34.27 -20.11 -50.19
N VAL A 69 35.19 -19.94 -51.16
CA VAL A 69 35.88 -18.67 -51.42
C VAL A 69 35.68 -18.21 -52.85
N ASP A 70 35.33 -16.95 -53.04
CA ASP A 70 35.27 -16.32 -54.37
C ASP A 70 36.67 -16.21 -54.97
N GLU A 71 36.75 -16.32 -56.32
CA GLU A 71 38.04 -16.29 -57.06
C GLU A 71 38.91 -15.07 -56.70
N GLN A 72 38.32 -13.90 -56.48
CA GLN A 72 39.03 -12.68 -56.12
C GLN A 72 39.76 -12.76 -54.77
N HIS A 73 39.35 -13.66 -53.88
CA HIS A 73 39.93 -13.83 -52.55
C HIS A 73 40.78 -15.09 -52.40
N LEU A 74 40.86 -15.92 -53.43
CA LEU A 74 41.49 -17.24 -53.42
C LEU A 74 42.97 -17.15 -53.02
N ASP A 75 43.76 -16.26 -53.64
CA ASP A 75 45.20 -16.10 -53.35
C ASP A 75 45.45 -15.70 -51.89
N LEU A 76 44.63 -14.83 -51.35
CA LEU A 76 44.73 -14.40 -49.95
C LEU A 76 44.45 -15.60 -48.99
N VAL A 77 43.41 -16.36 -49.21
CA VAL A 77 43.06 -17.53 -48.37
C VAL A 77 44.14 -18.60 -48.43
N LEU A 78 44.66 -18.89 -49.62
CA LEU A 78 45.77 -19.82 -49.77
C LEU A 78 47.05 -19.35 -49.09
N SER A 79 47.33 -18.08 -49.10
CA SER A 79 48.46 -17.51 -48.35
C SER A 79 48.29 -17.65 -46.83
N LEU A 80 47.07 -17.39 -46.29
CA LEU A 80 46.74 -17.56 -44.90
C LEU A 80 46.78 -19.03 -44.44
N PHE A 81 46.24 -19.95 -45.27
CA PHE A 81 46.33 -21.39 -45.03
C PHE A 81 47.81 -21.85 -44.92
N ARG A 82 48.65 -21.50 -45.90
CA ARG A 82 50.10 -21.79 -45.84
C ARG A 82 50.79 -21.23 -44.58
N LYS A 83 50.41 -20.04 -44.17
CA LYS A 83 50.94 -19.41 -42.93
C LYS A 83 50.56 -20.22 -41.69
N VAL A 84 49.30 -20.66 -41.58
CA VAL A 84 48.84 -21.50 -40.46
C VAL A 84 49.60 -22.85 -40.47
N MET A 85 49.67 -23.50 -41.62
CA MET A 85 50.29 -24.81 -41.75
C MET A 85 51.82 -24.79 -41.49
N SER A 86 52.52 -23.72 -41.85
CA SER A 86 53.95 -23.54 -41.59
C SER A 86 54.31 -23.19 -40.16
N GLY A 87 53.35 -23.11 -39.26
CA GLY A 87 53.56 -22.75 -37.83
C GLY A 87 53.67 -21.27 -37.55
N GLY A 88 53.18 -20.42 -38.48
CA GLY A 88 53.13 -18.95 -38.29
C GLY A 88 52.09 -18.44 -37.29
N GLY A 89 51.54 -19.33 -36.42
CA GLY A 89 50.57 -19.02 -35.40
C GLY A 89 49.11 -19.07 -35.90
N PRO A 90 48.13 -19.04 -34.97
CA PRO A 90 46.74 -19.01 -35.29
C PRO A 90 46.36 -17.71 -36.02
N TRP A 91 45.42 -17.79 -36.95
CA TRP A 91 44.87 -16.62 -37.62
C TRP A 91 43.38 -16.45 -37.21
N ALA A 92 42.94 -15.22 -36.97
CA ALA A 92 41.56 -14.85 -36.70
C ALA A 92 41.18 -13.64 -37.56
N GLY A 93 40.00 -13.62 -38.08
CA GLY A 93 39.47 -12.49 -38.87
C GLY A 93 38.12 -12.77 -39.49
N VAL A 94 37.49 -11.71 -39.98
CA VAL A 94 36.22 -11.81 -40.72
C VAL A 94 36.52 -11.95 -42.21
N PHE A 95 35.83 -12.90 -42.85
CA PHE A 95 36.07 -13.23 -44.26
C PHE A 95 34.75 -13.47 -44.98
N PRO A 96 34.58 -12.97 -46.25
CA PRO A 96 33.43 -13.28 -47.05
C PRO A 96 33.52 -14.73 -47.58
N VAL A 97 32.50 -15.52 -47.35
CA VAL A 97 32.36 -16.90 -47.79
C VAL A 97 31.17 -17.08 -48.71
N LEU A 98 31.30 -17.98 -49.67
CA LEU A 98 30.23 -18.36 -50.57
C LEU A 98 29.35 -19.44 -49.90
N HIS A 99 28.09 -19.18 -49.84
CA HIS A 99 27.10 -20.18 -49.47
C HIS A 99 26.63 -20.95 -50.73
N LYS A 100 26.15 -22.17 -50.55
CA LYS A 100 25.71 -23.03 -51.64
C LYS A 100 24.62 -22.41 -52.56
N ASP A 101 23.81 -21.51 -52.00
CA ASP A 101 22.78 -20.78 -52.76
C ASP A 101 23.33 -19.64 -53.64
N GLY A 102 24.63 -19.43 -53.63
CA GLY A 102 25.32 -18.36 -54.36
C GLY A 102 25.40 -17.05 -53.61
N SER A 103 24.85 -16.96 -52.40
CA SER A 103 24.98 -15.75 -51.54
C SER A 103 26.37 -15.69 -50.90
N THR A 104 26.87 -14.46 -50.71
CA THR A 104 28.07 -14.21 -49.92
C THR A 104 27.67 -13.86 -48.48
N ARG A 105 28.28 -14.55 -47.52
CA ARG A 105 28.11 -14.30 -46.08
C ARG A 105 29.42 -13.88 -45.44
N LEU A 106 29.35 -13.02 -44.45
CA LEU A 106 30.53 -12.67 -43.64
C LEU A 106 30.61 -13.65 -42.47
N ALA A 107 31.69 -14.41 -42.40
CA ALA A 107 31.94 -15.33 -41.30
C ALA A 107 33.25 -14.92 -40.58
N GLU A 108 33.19 -14.97 -39.25
CA GLU A 108 34.40 -14.85 -38.44
C GLU A 108 35.06 -16.19 -38.34
N PHE A 109 36.36 -16.24 -38.69
CA PHE A 109 37.17 -17.44 -38.65
C PHE A 109 38.24 -17.34 -37.59
N ARG A 110 38.51 -18.49 -36.97
CA ARG A 110 39.69 -18.76 -36.16
C ARG A 110 40.32 -20.04 -36.66
N ASN A 111 41.53 -19.95 -37.20
CA ASN A 111 42.22 -21.09 -37.78
C ASN A 111 43.48 -21.40 -36.97
N MET A 112 43.68 -22.68 -36.66
CA MET A 112 44.84 -23.16 -35.95
C MET A 112 45.38 -24.47 -36.56
N ARG A 113 46.68 -24.70 -36.42
CA ARG A 113 47.29 -25.97 -36.84
C ARG A 113 47.06 -27.02 -35.76
N LEU A 114 46.67 -28.21 -36.20
CA LEU A 114 46.60 -29.45 -35.41
C LEU A 114 47.60 -30.48 -35.97
N GLU A 115 48.08 -31.34 -35.09
CA GLU A 115 48.92 -32.48 -35.46
C GLU A 115 48.32 -33.73 -34.81
N ASP A 116 48.16 -34.81 -35.60
CA ASP A 116 47.66 -36.08 -35.09
C ASP A 116 48.80 -36.90 -34.46
N GLN A 117 48.45 -38.05 -33.89
CA GLN A 117 49.39 -38.93 -33.21
C GLN A 117 50.46 -39.54 -34.20
N GLU A 118 50.21 -39.47 -35.48
CA GLU A 118 51.09 -39.96 -36.52
C GLU A 118 51.94 -38.86 -37.17
N GLY A 119 51.86 -37.62 -36.62
CA GLY A 119 52.62 -36.46 -37.11
C GLY A 119 52.01 -35.81 -38.38
N ARG A 120 50.81 -36.16 -38.77
CA ARG A 120 50.16 -35.51 -39.92
C ARG A 120 49.53 -34.18 -39.49
N LEU A 121 49.73 -33.18 -40.33
CA LEU A 121 49.28 -31.83 -40.05
C LEU A 121 47.90 -31.57 -40.64
N TYR A 122 47.07 -30.89 -39.83
CA TYR A 122 45.74 -30.43 -40.18
C TYR A 122 45.52 -28.95 -39.81
N ALA A 123 44.62 -28.29 -40.49
CA ALA A 123 44.14 -26.97 -40.08
C ALA A 123 42.73 -27.09 -39.57
N LEU A 124 42.51 -26.74 -38.30
CA LEU A 124 41.16 -26.56 -37.73
C LEU A 124 40.71 -25.14 -38.01
N GLY A 125 39.62 -24.98 -38.70
CA GLY A 125 38.86 -23.75 -38.87
C GLY A 125 37.61 -23.78 -38.03
N ILE A 126 37.49 -22.81 -37.15
CA ILE A 126 36.25 -22.53 -36.43
C ILE A 126 35.61 -21.29 -37.07
N ALA A 127 34.36 -21.39 -37.51
CA ALA A 127 33.66 -20.30 -38.19
C ALA A 127 32.31 -20.01 -37.54
N SER A 128 31.95 -18.73 -37.44
CA SER A 128 30.63 -18.29 -37.00
C SER A 128 30.09 -17.19 -37.92
N ASP A 129 28.77 -17.19 -38.13
CA ASP A 129 28.11 -16.11 -38.88
C ASP A 129 28.18 -14.80 -38.09
N GLN A 130 28.81 -13.80 -38.70
CA GLN A 130 28.94 -12.47 -38.07
C GLN A 130 27.57 -11.85 -37.77
N ALA A 131 26.56 -12.07 -38.60
CA ALA A 131 25.21 -11.54 -38.37
C ALA A 131 24.52 -12.17 -37.14
N THR A 132 24.84 -13.43 -36.85
CA THR A 132 24.32 -14.14 -35.65
C THR A 132 24.98 -13.62 -34.40
N LEU A 133 26.30 -13.43 -34.38
CA LEU A 133 27.02 -12.83 -33.26
C LEU A 133 26.53 -11.41 -32.98
N GLN A 134 26.44 -10.57 -34.03
CA GLN A 134 25.93 -9.19 -33.86
C GLN A 134 24.48 -9.14 -33.35
N ARG A 135 23.65 -10.10 -33.72
CA ARG A 135 22.27 -10.24 -33.20
C ARG A 135 22.28 -10.56 -31.71
N LEU A 136 23.06 -11.56 -31.31
CA LEU A 136 23.22 -11.94 -29.89
C LEU A 136 23.75 -10.79 -29.04
N GLU A 137 24.78 -10.09 -29.52
CA GLU A 137 25.32 -8.91 -28.83
C GLU A 137 24.28 -7.79 -28.69
N ARG A 138 23.49 -7.54 -29.76
CA ARG A 138 22.42 -6.55 -29.73
C ARG A 138 21.33 -6.94 -28.75
N ASP A 139 20.87 -8.20 -28.76
CA ASP A 139 19.82 -8.68 -27.88
C ASP A 139 20.25 -8.64 -26.41
N LEU A 140 21.48 -9.03 -26.14
CA LEU A 140 22.08 -8.91 -24.81
C LEU A 140 22.16 -7.44 -24.36
N ALA A 141 22.68 -6.55 -25.23
CA ALA A 141 22.79 -5.14 -24.94
C ALA A 141 21.43 -4.47 -24.71
N LEU A 142 20.41 -4.85 -25.49
CA LEU A 142 19.03 -4.40 -25.29
C LEU A 142 18.46 -4.89 -23.96
N SER A 143 18.63 -6.16 -23.62
CA SER A 143 18.16 -6.74 -22.36
C SER A 143 18.82 -6.03 -21.17
N MET A 144 20.14 -5.81 -21.21
CA MET A 144 20.85 -5.07 -20.17
C MET A 144 20.36 -3.62 -20.04
N ARG A 145 20.11 -2.93 -21.16
CA ARG A 145 19.57 -1.57 -21.14
C ARG A 145 18.15 -1.50 -20.58
N LEU A 146 17.28 -2.44 -20.94
CA LEU A 146 15.92 -2.51 -20.39
C LEU A 146 15.94 -2.66 -18.87
N VAL A 147 16.78 -3.54 -18.34
CA VAL A 147 16.93 -3.72 -16.89
C VAL A 147 17.50 -2.46 -16.24
N ALA A 148 18.54 -1.85 -16.83
CA ALA A 148 19.20 -0.66 -16.26
C ALA A 148 18.34 0.60 -16.31
N GLN A 149 17.49 0.76 -17.34
CA GLN A 149 16.62 1.91 -17.51
C GLN A 149 15.22 1.73 -16.90
N SER A 150 14.91 0.54 -16.40
CA SER A 150 13.62 0.29 -15.72
C SER A 150 13.46 1.23 -14.53
N PRO A 151 12.31 1.92 -14.39
CA PRO A 151 11.98 2.69 -13.18
C PRO A 151 11.64 1.79 -11.98
N ILE A 152 11.36 0.51 -12.24
CA ILE A 152 11.03 -0.50 -11.24
C ILE A 152 12.34 -1.06 -10.67
N GLY A 153 12.44 -1.18 -9.36
CA GLY A 153 13.54 -1.88 -8.70
C GLY A 153 13.50 -3.37 -9.08
N LEU A 154 14.61 -3.87 -9.64
CA LEU A 154 14.75 -5.26 -10.02
C LEU A 154 15.93 -5.87 -9.27
N ALA A 155 15.71 -7.07 -8.74
CA ALA A 155 16.76 -7.89 -8.14
C ALA A 155 16.68 -9.32 -8.65
N VAL A 156 17.82 -9.97 -8.70
CA VAL A 156 17.95 -11.42 -8.81
C VAL A 156 18.66 -11.91 -7.57
N LEU A 157 18.09 -12.93 -6.92
CA LEU A 157 18.67 -13.62 -5.78
C LEU A 157 18.91 -15.08 -6.16
N ASP A 158 19.93 -15.67 -5.57
CA ASP A 158 20.20 -17.12 -5.70
C ASP A 158 19.23 -17.98 -4.86
N THR A 159 19.45 -19.28 -4.84
CA THR A 159 18.64 -20.23 -4.05
C THR A 159 18.81 -20.07 -2.54
N ASP A 160 19.88 -19.41 -2.08
CA ASP A 160 20.15 -19.08 -0.68
C ASP A 160 19.65 -17.68 -0.32
N LEU A 161 18.88 -17.04 -1.21
CA LEU A 161 18.32 -15.67 -1.10
C LEU A 161 19.40 -14.59 -0.95
N ARG A 162 20.57 -14.78 -1.59
CA ARG A 162 21.60 -13.77 -1.68
C ARG A 162 21.45 -12.99 -3.00
N TYR A 163 21.62 -11.69 -2.92
CA TYR A 163 21.60 -10.84 -4.12
C TYR A 163 22.69 -11.23 -5.09
N VAL A 164 22.31 -11.51 -6.32
CA VAL A 164 23.19 -11.74 -7.47
C VAL A 164 23.26 -10.51 -8.35
N LEU A 165 22.12 -9.81 -8.53
CA LEU A 165 22.00 -8.63 -9.36
C LEU A 165 20.95 -7.68 -8.79
N VAL A 166 21.25 -6.38 -8.88
CA VAL A 166 20.28 -5.30 -8.64
C VAL A 166 20.43 -4.27 -9.77
N ASN A 167 19.32 -3.64 -10.15
CA ASN A 167 19.34 -2.56 -11.13
C ASN A 167 19.49 -1.18 -10.46
N PRO A 168 19.82 -0.11 -11.23
CA PRO A 168 19.97 1.24 -10.68
C PRO A 168 18.72 1.80 -10.00
N ALA A 169 17.52 1.32 -10.36
CA ALA A 169 16.30 1.74 -9.68
C ALA A 169 16.26 1.20 -8.24
N LEU A 170 16.63 -0.07 -8.03
CA LEU A 170 16.68 -0.66 -6.70
C LEU A 170 17.79 -0.04 -5.83
N GLU A 171 18.92 0.32 -6.43
CA GLU A 171 19.95 1.08 -5.72
C GLU A 171 19.41 2.39 -5.15
N ARG A 172 18.61 3.12 -5.94
CA ARG A 172 17.97 4.37 -5.48
C ARG A 172 16.92 4.14 -4.41
N ILE A 173 16.06 3.11 -4.56
CA ILE A 173 15.00 2.76 -3.60
C ILE A 173 15.62 2.41 -2.24
N ASN A 174 16.69 1.62 -2.24
CA ASN A 174 17.32 1.15 -1.01
C ASN A 174 18.37 2.14 -0.46
N GLY A 175 18.92 3.02 -1.31
CA GLY A 175 20.03 3.90 -0.94
C GLY A 175 21.38 3.18 -0.80
N LEU A 176 21.52 2.00 -1.42
CA LEU A 176 22.70 1.14 -1.38
C LEU A 176 23.17 0.87 -2.80
N ARG A 177 24.47 0.87 -3.04
CA ARG A 177 25.03 0.50 -4.34
C ARG A 177 24.97 -1.01 -4.58
N ALA A 178 25.01 -1.43 -5.83
CA ALA A 178 24.98 -2.85 -6.21
C ALA A 178 26.01 -3.69 -5.44
N ALA A 179 27.24 -3.17 -5.28
CA ALA A 179 28.30 -3.85 -4.53
C ALA A 179 27.98 -4.05 -3.04
N GLU A 180 27.06 -3.27 -2.48
CA GLU A 180 26.62 -3.40 -1.09
C GLU A 180 25.47 -4.40 -0.93
N HIS A 181 24.80 -4.78 -2.03
CA HIS A 181 23.80 -5.82 -2.07
C HIS A 181 24.39 -7.19 -2.41
N VAL A 182 25.19 -7.28 -3.47
CA VAL A 182 25.66 -8.56 -4.05
C VAL A 182 26.36 -9.43 -3.01
N GLY A 183 25.92 -10.70 -2.92
CA GLY A 183 26.40 -11.69 -1.96
C GLY A 183 25.77 -11.63 -0.57
N ARG A 184 25.01 -10.58 -0.24
CA ARG A 184 24.30 -10.45 1.05
C ARG A 184 22.88 -10.99 0.95
N GLN A 185 22.34 -11.44 2.08
CA GLN A 185 20.91 -11.74 2.21
C GLN A 185 20.11 -10.46 2.44
N VAL A 186 18.78 -10.53 2.24
CA VAL A 186 17.92 -9.34 2.30
C VAL A 186 17.98 -8.68 3.68
N HIS A 187 17.93 -9.47 4.76
CA HIS A 187 18.01 -8.96 6.13
C HIS A 187 19.37 -8.33 6.49
N GLU A 188 20.46 -8.77 5.82
CA GLU A 188 21.79 -8.17 6.01
C GLU A 188 21.92 -6.81 5.30
N ALA A 189 21.22 -6.65 4.17
CA ALA A 189 21.24 -5.41 3.40
C ALA A 189 20.23 -4.38 3.94
N LEU A 190 19.06 -4.82 4.41
CA LEU A 190 17.93 -3.97 4.81
C LEU A 190 17.38 -4.37 6.19
N PRO A 191 18.14 -4.16 7.28
CA PRO A 191 17.79 -4.65 8.62
C PRO A 191 16.56 -3.94 9.24
N HIS A 192 16.10 -2.83 8.67
CA HIS A 192 14.97 -2.04 9.19
C HIS A 192 13.62 -2.37 8.52
N LEU A 193 13.58 -3.36 7.62
CA LEU A 193 12.35 -3.85 7.01
C LEU A 193 11.85 -5.10 7.72
N ASP A 194 10.55 -5.39 7.61
CA ASP A 194 10.00 -6.72 7.97
C ASP A 194 10.45 -7.76 6.93
N VAL A 195 11.72 -8.13 7.02
CA VAL A 195 12.36 -9.02 6.06
C VAL A 195 11.91 -10.46 6.24
N ALA A 196 11.51 -10.86 7.45
CA ALA A 196 11.12 -12.23 7.73
C ALA A 196 9.93 -12.68 6.88
N SER A 197 8.94 -11.81 6.73
CA SER A 197 7.76 -12.02 5.88
C SER A 197 8.14 -12.12 4.40
N LEU A 198 9.03 -11.24 3.92
CA LEU A 198 9.50 -11.24 2.52
C LEU A 198 10.32 -12.49 2.20
N GLU A 199 11.26 -12.89 3.07
CA GLU A 199 12.06 -14.09 2.88
C GLU A 199 11.22 -15.37 2.93
N ALA A 200 10.19 -15.43 3.78
CA ALA A 200 9.26 -16.55 3.81
C ALA A 200 8.51 -16.69 2.48
N ALA A 201 8.03 -15.56 1.92
CA ALA A 201 7.38 -15.52 0.62
C ALA A 201 8.33 -15.95 -0.52
N MET A 202 9.59 -15.50 -0.50
CA MET A 202 10.60 -15.91 -1.48
C MET A 202 10.88 -17.42 -1.42
N ARG A 203 11.03 -18.02 -0.21
CA ARG A 203 11.23 -19.46 -0.03
C ARG A 203 10.04 -20.26 -0.54
N GLU A 204 8.81 -19.78 -0.29
CA GLU A 204 7.61 -20.41 -0.83
C GLU A 204 7.61 -20.43 -2.36
N VAL A 205 7.97 -19.31 -2.99
CA VAL A 205 8.07 -19.21 -4.46
C VAL A 205 9.15 -20.13 -5.00
N LEU A 206 10.32 -20.25 -4.34
CA LEU A 206 11.38 -21.18 -4.73
C LEU A 206 10.89 -22.63 -4.73
N ILE A 207 10.14 -23.03 -3.70
CA ILE A 207 9.66 -24.40 -3.54
C ILE A 207 8.49 -24.69 -4.48
N SER A 208 7.47 -23.83 -4.49
CA SER A 208 6.21 -24.08 -5.20
C SER A 208 6.26 -23.74 -6.70
N GLY A 209 7.14 -22.81 -7.09
CA GLY A 209 7.16 -22.22 -8.43
C GLY A 209 6.01 -21.25 -8.73
N VAL A 210 5.08 -21.08 -7.78
CA VAL A 210 3.93 -20.18 -7.95
C VAL A 210 4.36 -18.75 -7.61
N PRO A 211 4.24 -17.79 -8.54
CA PRO A 211 4.63 -16.40 -8.30
C PRO A 211 3.80 -15.78 -7.17
N ARG A 212 4.43 -14.99 -6.32
CA ARG A 212 3.77 -14.10 -5.36
C ARG A 212 3.79 -12.68 -5.91
N LEU A 213 2.60 -12.14 -6.20
CA LEU A 213 2.45 -10.84 -6.86
C LEU A 213 1.93 -9.80 -5.87
N ASN A 214 2.38 -8.55 -6.05
CA ASN A 214 1.87 -7.38 -5.34
C ASN A 214 1.83 -7.54 -3.82
N GLN A 215 2.86 -8.13 -3.24
CA GLN A 215 3.03 -8.19 -1.79
C GLN A 215 3.31 -6.79 -1.27
N PHE A 216 2.40 -6.27 -0.46
CA PHE A 216 2.54 -4.94 0.11
C PHE A 216 3.46 -4.98 1.33
N THR A 217 4.43 -4.08 1.36
CA THR A 217 5.31 -3.90 2.51
C THR A 217 5.58 -2.42 2.75
N THR A 218 5.77 -2.06 4.02
CA THR A 218 6.12 -0.70 4.42
C THR A 218 7.37 -0.74 5.28
N GLY A 219 8.10 0.37 5.31
CA GLY A 219 9.27 0.49 6.16
C GLY A 219 10.17 1.64 5.73
N ARG A 220 11.39 1.62 6.24
CA ARG A 220 12.40 2.63 5.96
C ARG A 220 13.61 1.99 5.33
N THR A 221 14.23 2.71 4.42
CA THR A 221 15.48 2.28 3.79
C THR A 221 16.58 3.29 4.09
N PRO A 222 17.86 2.92 3.90
CA PRO A 222 18.97 3.88 3.99
C PRO A 222 18.85 5.10 3.07
N ALA A 223 18.03 5.01 2.01
CA ALA A 223 17.75 6.16 1.13
C ALA A 223 16.98 7.27 1.85
N ASP A 224 16.07 6.91 2.74
CA ASP A 224 15.25 7.85 3.53
C ASP A 224 14.92 7.22 4.89
N PRO A 225 15.80 7.37 5.89
CA PRO A 225 15.66 6.74 7.18
C PRO A 225 14.59 7.37 8.07
N ASP A 226 14.13 8.57 7.73
CA ASP A 226 13.20 9.36 8.54
C ASP A 226 11.74 9.17 8.13
N GLN A 227 11.47 8.68 6.92
CA GLN A 227 10.13 8.49 6.39
C GLN A 227 9.81 7.03 6.11
N ASP A 228 8.57 6.66 6.40
CA ASP A 228 8.04 5.36 5.99
C ASP A 228 7.62 5.40 4.52
N HIS A 229 8.12 4.44 3.76
CA HIS A 229 7.76 4.19 2.38
C HIS A 229 6.89 2.94 2.26
N ALA A 230 6.19 2.84 1.14
CA ALA A 230 5.37 1.69 0.81
C ALA A 230 5.81 1.11 -0.54
N TRP A 231 6.00 -0.20 -0.60
CA TRP A 231 6.38 -0.90 -1.82
C TRP A 231 5.41 -2.03 -2.13
N SER A 232 5.19 -2.23 -3.43
CA SER A 232 4.58 -3.44 -3.99
C SER A 232 5.69 -4.32 -4.53
N VAL A 233 5.84 -5.52 -3.95
CA VAL A 233 6.92 -6.45 -4.28
C VAL A 233 6.32 -7.70 -4.92
N SER A 234 6.93 -8.18 -6.01
CA SER A 234 6.54 -9.44 -6.64
C SER A 234 7.73 -10.35 -6.83
N PHE A 235 7.53 -11.64 -6.62
CA PHE A 235 8.55 -12.66 -6.67
C PHE A 235 8.23 -13.71 -7.71
N TYR A 236 9.24 -14.09 -8.52
CA TYR A 236 9.17 -15.10 -9.57
C TYR A 236 10.33 -16.06 -9.44
N ARG A 237 10.07 -17.37 -9.56
CA ARG A 237 11.15 -18.35 -9.61
C ARG A 237 11.86 -18.27 -10.98
N LEU A 238 13.18 -18.28 -10.94
CA LEU A 238 14.03 -18.42 -12.10
C LEU A 238 14.48 -19.88 -12.23
N GLU A 239 14.43 -20.41 -13.45
CA GLU A 239 14.80 -21.80 -13.76
C GLU A 239 15.83 -21.84 -14.88
N ASP A 240 16.68 -22.86 -14.86
CA ASP A 240 17.55 -23.17 -15.98
C ASP A 240 16.74 -23.87 -17.12
N TRP A 241 17.42 -24.15 -18.21
CA TRP A 241 16.83 -24.83 -19.36
C TRP A 241 16.33 -26.27 -19.06
N ALA A 242 16.78 -26.87 -17.96
CA ALA A 242 16.34 -28.19 -17.48
C ALA A 242 15.19 -28.08 -16.45
N GLY A 243 14.67 -26.87 -16.20
CA GLY A 243 13.60 -26.63 -15.22
C GLY A 243 14.07 -26.65 -13.76
N ARG A 244 15.37 -26.57 -13.50
CA ARG A 244 15.89 -26.55 -12.13
C ARG A 244 15.90 -25.12 -11.62
N PRO A 245 15.44 -24.87 -10.39
CA PRO A 245 15.48 -23.53 -9.80
C PRO A 245 16.92 -23.01 -9.68
N ILE A 246 17.17 -21.82 -10.19
CA ILE A 246 18.46 -21.12 -10.12
C ILE A 246 18.38 -19.88 -9.21
N GLY A 247 17.18 -19.47 -8.80
CA GLY A 247 16.99 -18.33 -7.91
C GLY A 247 15.61 -17.70 -8.02
N ILE A 248 15.54 -16.46 -7.57
CA ILE A 248 14.34 -15.60 -7.54
C ILE A 248 14.61 -14.31 -8.31
N ALA A 249 13.67 -13.90 -9.16
CA ALA A 249 13.57 -12.54 -9.62
C ALA A 249 12.58 -11.77 -8.74
N ALA A 250 12.98 -10.62 -8.24
CA ALA A 250 12.12 -9.71 -7.48
C ALA A 250 11.92 -8.40 -8.25
N SER A 251 10.68 -7.91 -8.29
CA SER A 251 10.34 -6.58 -8.78
C SER A 251 9.76 -5.75 -7.65
N ILE A 252 10.27 -4.53 -7.46
CA ILE A 252 9.92 -3.62 -6.38
C ILE A 252 9.43 -2.30 -6.99
N VAL A 253 8.17 -1.98 -6.76
CA VAL A 253 7.53 -0.73 -7.21
C VAL A 253 7.29 0.14 -5.99
N ASP A 254 7.79 1.36 -6.01
CA ASP A 254 7.45 2.35 -5.00
C ASP A 254 6.00 2.81 -5.22
N VAL A 255 5.15 2.57 -4.22
CA VAL A 255 3.74 2.94 -4.22
C VAL A 255 3.41 3.92 -3.08
N THR A 256 4.42 4.58 -2.52
CA THR A 256 4.29 5.46 -1.35
C THR A 256 3.25 6.55 -1.58
N GLU A 257 3.33 7.29 -2.67
CA GLU A 257 2.39 8.36 -2.98
C GLU A 257 0.98 7.83 -3.27
N GLN A 258 0.87 6.70 -3.96
CA GLN A 258 -0.41 6.05 -4.20
C GLN A 258 -1.04 5.55 -2.89
N HIS A 259 -0.24 5.01 -1.99
CA HIS A 259 -0.68 4.55 -0.67
C HIS A 259 -1.17 5.73 0.19
N LYS A 260 -0.38 6.82 0.29
CA LYS A 260 -0.77 8.06 0.97
C LYS A 260 -2.09 8.62 0.43
N THR A 261 -2.21 8.69 -0.89
CA THR A 261 -3.44 9.17 -1.56
C THR A 261 -4.63 8.28 -1.23
N SER A 262 -4.46 6.96 -1.28
CA SER A 262 -5.52 6.01 -0.96
C SER A 262 -5.98 6.12 0.49
N LEU A 263 -5.05 6.29 1.44
CA LEU A 263 -5.36 6.53 2.85
C LEU A 263 -6.11 7.86 3.04
N ALA A 264 -5.66 8.93 2.40
CA ALA A 264 -6.32 10.23 2.47
C ALA A 264 -7.77 10.16 1.94
N VAL A 265 -7.99 9.48 0.81
CA VAL A 265 -9.34 9.25 0.25
C VAL A 265 -10.20 8.41 1.19
N ALA A 266 -9.65 7.35 1.80
CA ALA A 266 -10.37 6.51 2.75
C ALA A 266 -10.81 7.31 3.98
N LEU A 267 -9.92 8.12 4.55
CA LEU A 267 -10.22 9.02 5.68
C LEU A 267 -11.26 10.06 5.30
N ALA A 268 -11.16 10.69 4.13
CA ALA A 268 -12.14 11.65 3.66
C ALA A 268 -13.53 11.02 3.48
N ARG A 269 -13.61 9.80 2.94
CA ARG A 269 -14.88 9.05 2.83
C ARG A 269 -15.47 8.72 4.18
N GLN A 270 -14.66 8.31 5.14
CA GLN A 270 -15.11 8.02 6.50
C GLN A 270 -15.67 9.27 7.17
N ARG A 271 -15.03 10.43 7.01
CA ARG A 271 -15.51 11.73 7.51
C ARG A 271 -16.85 12.13 6.88
N LEU A 272 -16.96 12.01 5.55
CA LEU A 272 -18.22 12.30 4.86
C LEU A 272 -19.35 11.38 5.31
N ALA A 273 -19.07 10.10 5.52
CA ALA A 273 -20.07 9.14 6.04
C ALA A 273 -20.54 9.53 7.44
N LEU A 274 -19.62 9.97 8.32
CA LEU A 274 -19.97 10.47 9.65
C LEU A 274 -20.88 11.71 9.62
N ILE A 275 -20.55 12.69 8.77
CA ILE A 275 -21.37 13.90 8.60
C ILE A 275 -22.74 13.54 8.02
N ALA A 276 -22.80 12.62 7.07
CA ALA A 276 -24.07 12.15 6.50
C ALA A 276 -24.92 11.42 7.56
N ASP A 277 -24.34 10.53 8.36
CA ASP A 277 -25.02 9.86 9.47
C ASP A 277 -25.53 10.85 10.52
N ALA A 278 -24.69 11.81 10.90
CA ALA A 278 -25.07 12.93 11.77
C ALA A 278 -26.27 13.71 11.22
N SER A 279 -26.31 13.89 9.89
CA SER A 279 -27.38 14.61 9.23
C SER A 279 -28.76 13.96 9.36
N VAL A 280 -28.80 12.66 9.54
CA VAL A 280 -30.04 11.89 9.69
C VAL A 280 -30.39 11.67 11.16
N ARG A 281 -29.36 11.51 12.01
CA ARG A 281 -29.55 11.05 13.40
C ARG A 281 -29.59 12.16 14.44
N ILE A 282 -29.01 13.33 14.16
CA ILE A 282 -29.07 14.48 15.09
C ILE A 282 -30.33 15.30 14.81
N GLY A 283 -31.13 15.52 15.87
CA GLY A 283 -32.33 16.36 15.81
C GLY A 283 -33.56 15.60 15.32
N THR A 284 -33.66 14.30 15.57
CA THR A 284 -34.84 13.49 15.24
C THR A 284 -36.07 13.90 16.02
N THR A 285 -35.87 14.58 17.16
CA THR A 285 -36.93 15.07 18.05
C THR A 285 -36.68 16.51 18.47
N LEU A 286 -37.69 17.16 19.06
CA LEU A 286 -37.59 18.46 19.68
C LEU A 286 -37.29 18.34 21.20
N ASP A 287 -36.52 17.31 21.59
CA ASP A 287 -36.08 17.09 22.96
C ASP A 287 -34.55 17.35 23.06
N LEU A 288 -34.19 18.26 23.94
CA LEU A 288 -32.79 18.68 24.14
C LEU A 288 -31.89 17.51 24.56
N GLY A 289 -32.36 16.70 25.49
CA GLY A 289 -31.62 15.57 26.03
C GLY A 289 -31.45 14.44 24.99
N VAL A 290 -32.45 14.24 24.13
CA VAL A 290 -32.38 13.27 23.03
C VAL A 290 -31.32 13.76 22.02
N THR A 291 -31.40 15.01 21.59
CA THR A 291 -30.42 15.58 20.63
C THR A 291 -28.99 15.54 21.16
N ALA A 292 -28.80 15.84 22.46
CA ALA A 292 -27.48 15.73 23.08
C ALA A 292 -26.94 14.29 23.12
N ARG A 293 -27.80 13.31 23.38
CA ARG A 293 -27.43 11.88 23.32
C ARG A 293 -27.11 11.43 21.90
N GLU A 294 -27.90 11.85 20.91
CA GLU A 294 -27.65 11.57 19.50
C GLU A 294 -26.28 12.08 19.05
N LEU A 295 -25.88 13.29 19.47
CA LEU A 295 -24.54 13.83 19.23
C LEU A 295 -23.45 12.95 19.86
N GLY A 296 -23.65 12.55 21.12
CA GLY A 296 -22.72 11.67 21.83
C GLY A 296 -22.58 10.30 21.15
N ASP A 297 -23.69 9.72 20.70
CA ASP A 297 -23.73 8.41 20.02
C ASP A 297 -23.02 8.42 18.65
N ILE A 298 -22.96 9.56 17.99
CA ILE A 298 -22.22 9.72 16.73
C ILE A 298 -20.74 9.96 16.99
N ALA A 299 -20.41 10.79 18.00
CA ALA A 299 -19.04 11.10 18.32
C ALA A 299 -18.28 9.88 18.89
N VAL A 300 -18.96 8.96 19.58
CA VAL A 300 -18.36 7.79 20.23
C VAL A 300 -18.90 6.49 19.60
N PRO A 301 -18.02 5.55 19.18
CA PRO A 301 -16.57 5.50 19.41
C PRO A 301 -15.71 6.10 18.27
N GLN A 302 -16.33 6.67 17.27
CA GLN A 302 -15.64 6.97 16.00
C GLN A 302 -14.64 8.10 16.09
N LEU A 303 -14.93 9.14 16.90
CA LEU A 303 -14.07 10.32 17.07
C LEU A 303 -13.37 10.32 18.44
N ALA A 304 -14.05 9.84 19.47
CA ALA A 304 -13.56 9.89 20.86
C ALA A 304 -13.94 8.62 21.63
N ASP A 305 -13.24 8.38 22.76
CA ASP A 305 -13.60 7.31 23.69
C ASP A 305 -14.68 7.75 24.68
N LEU A 306 -14.75 9.06 24.94
CA LEU A 306 -15.80 9.68 25.77
C LEU A 306 -16.18 11.04 25.19
N ALA A 307 -17.47 11.33 25.19
CA ALA A 307 -18.07 12.62 24.82
C ALA A 307 -18.98 13.14 25.94
N THR A 308 -18.90 14.44 26.22
CA THR A 308 -19.82 15.17 27.07
C THR A 308 -20.48 16.30 26.30
N VAL A 309 -21.76 16.54 26.56
CA VAL A 309 -22.52 17.65 25.97
C VAL A 309 -23.04 18.50 27.09
N ASP A 310 -22.49 19.70 27.23
CA ASP A 310 -22.78 20.63 28.28
C ASP A 310 -23.37 21.93 27.69
N VAL A 311 -24.53 22.35 28.16
CA VAL A 311 -25.24 23.55 27.71
C VAL A 311 -25.25 24.59 28.83
N LEU A 312 -25.10 25.84 28.47
CA LEU A 312 -25.24 26.95 29.44
C LEU A 312 -26.62 26.94 30.10
N ASP A 313 -26.69 26.94 31.43
CA ASP A 313 -27.95 26.87 32.16
C ASP A 313 -28.86 28.07 31.84
N ALA A 314 -28.29 29.28 31.66
CA ALA A 314 -29.03 30.47 31.24
C ALA A 314 -29.77 30.27 29.91
N VAL A 315 -29.20 29.48 28.99
CA VAL A 315 -29.84 29.12 27.71
C VAL A 315 -31.10 28.30 27.90
N LEU A 316 -31.13 27.43 28.91
CA LEU A 316 -32.30 26.57 29.23
C LEU A 316 -33.41 27.31 29.95
N VAL A 317 -33.07 28.30 30.82
CA VAL A 317 -34.03 29.09 31.57
C VAL A 317 -34.69 30.16 30.71
N GLY A 318 -34.21 30.42 29.52
CA GLY A 318 -34.89 31.27 28.54
C GLY A 318 -34.32 32.67 28.38
N ASP A 319 -33.26 32.98 29.05
CA ASP A 319 -32.54 34.24 28.86
C ASP A 319 -31.56 34.17 27.69
N HIS A 320 -31.28 35.30 27.06
CA HIS A 320 -30.12 35.41 26.18
C HIS A 320 -28.87 34.99 26.96
N PRO A 321 -27.99 34.16 26.38
CA PRO A 321 -26.76 33.81 27.07
C PRO A 321 -26.05 35.13 27.41
N PRO A 322 -25.83 35.45 28.73
CA PRO A 322 -25.04 36.60 29.08
C PRO A 322 -23.66 36.41 28.48
N GLY A 323 -23.14 37.44 27.79
CA GLY A 323 -21.75 37.41 27.35
C GLY A 323 -20.92 37.07 28.59
N VAL A 324 -20.21 35.93 28.58
CA VAL A 324 -19.44 35.44 29.73
C VAL A 324 -18.29 36.43 30.00
N ALA A 325 -18.39 37.27 31.03
CA ALA A 325 -17.38 38.23 31.35
C ALA A 325 -16.09 37.58 31.83
N ALA A 326 -14.95 38.27 31.65
CA ALA A 326 -13.66 37.74 32.07
C ALA A 326 -13.64 37.56 33.60
N GLY A 327 -13.41 36.32 34.07
CA GLY A 327 -13.32 35.99 35.50
C GLY A 327 -14.61 35.49 36.13
N GLU A 328 -15.75 35.49 35.42
CA GLU A 328 -16.99 34.93 35.94
C GLU A 328 -17.03 33.40 35.96
N THR A 329 -17.72 32.85 36.95
CA THR A 329 -18.07 31.43 37.01
C THR A 329 -19.25 31.17 36.08
N VAL A 330 -19.13 30.20 35.20
CA VAL A 330 -20.17 29.81 34.25
C VAL A 330 -20.93 28.59 34.74
N GLN A 331 -22.25 28.61 34.60
CA GLN A 331 -23.10 27.49 34.96
C GLN A 331 -23.46 26.67 33.72
N PHE A 332 -23.13 25.41 33.80
CA PHE A 332 -23.43 24.42 32.74
C PHE A 332 -24.43 23.37 33.25
N ARG A 333 -25.26 22.89 32.39
CA ARG A 333 -26.09 21.72 32.63
C ARG A 333 -25.61 20.59 31.72
N ALA A 334 -25.19 19.47 32.34
CA ALA A 334 -24.80 18.27 31.63
C ALA A 334 -26.04 17.65 30.95
N LEU A 335 -26.10 17.64 29.62
CA LEU A 335 -27.21 17.06 28.87
C LEU A 335 -26.97 15.60 28.46
N ALA A 336 -25.70 15.25 28.13
CA ALA A 336 -25.37 13.89 27.76
C ALA A 336 -23.92 13.56 28.13
N ILE A 337 -23.73 12.28 28.42
CA ILE A 337 -22.41 11.63 28.54
C ILE A 337 -22.49 10.35 27.73
N LYS A 338 -21.53 10.15 26.87
CA LYS A 338 -21.39 8.90 26.11
C LYS A 338 -19.96 8.40 26.20
N ALA A 339 -19.80 7.13 26.51
CA ALA A 339 -18.51 6.45 26.52
C ALA A 339 -18.58 5.18 25.67
N ALA A 340 -17.47 4.86 24.98
CA ALA A 340 -17.35 3.61 24.23
C ALA A 340 -17.36 2.39 25.16
N ARG A 341 -16.77 2.57 26.35
CA ARG A 341 -16.75 1.60 27.46
C ARG A 341 -16.82 2.33 28.79
N PRO A 342 -17.43 1.75 29.85
CA PRO A 342 -17.34 2.29 31.19
C PRO A 342 -15.87 2.35 31.65
N THR A 343 -15.41 3.54 31.98
CA THR A 343 -14.03 3.81 32.47
C THR A 343 -14.09 4.74 33.67
N PRO A 344 -13.00 4.93 34.42
CA PRO A 344 -12.92 5.97 35.44
C PRO A 344 -13.29 7.36 34.92
N ALA A 345 -12.94 7.67 33.64
CA ALA A 345 -13.32 8.93 33.00
C ALA A 345 -14.84 9.17 32.93
N THR A 346 -15.63 8.12 32.78
CA THR A 346 -17.10 8.24 32.80
C THR A 346 -17.64 8.73 34.15
N ARG A 347 -16.98 8.34 35.26
CA ARG A 347 -17.30 8.80 36.61
C ARG A 347 -16.79 10.21 36.90
N ALA A 348 -15.73 10.63 36.19
CA ALA A 348 -15.19 11.98 36.30
C ALA A 348 -16.09 13.05 35.68
N ALA A 349 -16.95 12.68 34.71
CA ALA A 349 -17.90 13.62 34.11
C ALA A 349 -19.05 13.97 35.03
N ASP A 350 -19.67 15.13 34.83
CA ASP A 350 -20.85 15.56 35.60
C ASP A 350 -22.06 14.68 35.27
N PRO A 351 -22.83 14.22 36.28
CA PRO A 351 -24.03 13.41 36.02
C PRO A 351 -25.03 14.17 35.14
N VAL A 352 -25.68 13.43 34.24
CA VAL A 352 -26.69 14.01 33.34
C VAL A 352 -27.79 14.70 34.13
N GLY A 353 -28.13 15.93 33.77
CA GLY A 353 -29.10 16.79 34.45
C GLY A 353 -28.53 17.62 35.59
N SER A 354 -27.31 17.34 36.05
CA SER A 354 -26.68 18.11 37.11
C SER A 354 -26.26 19.52 36.64
N LEU A 355 -26.25 20.46 37.59
CA LEU A 355 -25.75 21.81 37.38
C LEU A 355 -24.30 21.89 37.86
N ALA A 356 -23.39 22.14 36.93
CA ALA A 356 -21.97 22.34 37.19
C ALA A 356 -21.61 23.83 37.15
N ARG A 357 -20.69 24.23 38.02
CA ARG A 357 -20.14 25.61 38.07
C ARG A 357 -18.67 25.56 37.82
N TYR A 358 -18.24 26.18 36.72
CA TYR A 358 -16.85 26.19 36.29
C TYR A 358 -16.31 27.61 36.24
N ASP A 359 -15.13 27.80 36.82
CA ASP A 359 -14.41 29.05 36.76
C ASP A 359 -13.74 29.29 35.38
N ALA A 360 -13.17 30.47 35.22
CA ALA A 360 -12.54 30.90 33.97
C ALA A 360 -11.28 30.09 33.59
N THR A 361 -10.71 29.28 34.47
CA THR A 361 -9.51 28.49 34.23
C THR A 361 -9.83 27.18 33.49
N ARG A 362 -11.07 26.73 33.55
CA ARG A 362 -11.53 25.49 32.90
C ARG A 362 -11.53 25.62 31.40
N LEU A 363 -11.08 24.57 30.70
CA LEU A 363 -10.99 24.58 29.24
C LEU A 363 -12.37 24.71 28.59
N VAL A 364 -13.39 24.04 29.11
CA VAL A 364 -14.76 24.16 28.62
C VAL A 364 -15.30 25.58 28.75
N THR A 365 -14.99 26.28 29.87
CA THR A 365 -15.35 27.68 30.06
C THR A 365 -14.61 28.61 29.08
N GLN A 366 -13.33 28.36 28.86
CA GLN A 366 -12.56 29.10 27.85
C GLN A 366 -13.08 28.87 26.44
N CYS A 367 -13.46 27.65 26.09
CA CYS A 367 -14.08 27.31 24.80
C CYS A 367 -15.36 28.11 24.59
N VAL A 368 -16.27 28.07 25.53
CA VAL A 368 -17.55 28.81 25.44
C VAL A 368 -17.35 30.32 25.39
N ARG A 369 -16.45 30.86 26.21
CA ARG A 369 -16.15 32.30 26.25
C ARG A 369 -15.54 32.84 24.98
N THR A 370 -14.63 32.06 24.37
CA THR A 370 -13.94 32.48 23.13
C THR A 370 -14.72 32.15 21.87
N GLY A 371 -15.68 31.24 21.96
CA GLY A 371 -16.37 30.67 20.78
C GLY A 371 -15.42 29.92 19.85
N ARG A 372 -14.28 29.44 20.37
CA ARG A 372 -13.25 28.75 19.59
C ARG A 372 -12.96 27.38 20.17
N PRO A 373 -12.68 26.38 19.33
CA PRO A 373 -12.25 25.07 19.78
C PRO A 373 -10.95 25.17 20.60
N ILE A 374 -10.80 24.27 21.58
CA ILE A 374 -9.59 24.11 22.37
C ILE A 374 -9.10 22.68 22.20
N LEU A 375 -7.94 22.54 21.58
CA LEU A 375 -7.27 21.28 21.32
C LEU A 375 -6.06 21.14 22.24
N LEU A 376 -6.03 20.06 23.03
CA LEU A 376 -4.85 19.54 23.70
C LEU A 376 -4.50 18.18 23.10
N ALA A 377 -3.58 18.18 22.14
CA ALA A 377 -3.11 16.94 21.52
C ALA A 377 -2.46 16.01 22.57
N HIS A 378 -1.72 16.61 23.52
CA HIS A 378 -1.09 15.88 24.62
C HIS A 378 -1.48 16.54 25.95
N VAL A 379 -2.22 15.79 26.80
CA VAL A 379 -2.65 16.21 28.11
C VAL A 379 -1.56 15.93 29.13
N GLY A 380 -1.02 17.00 29.75
CA GLY A 380 -0.09 16.89 30.87
C GLY A 380 -0.80 16.87 32.22
N PRO A 381 -0.08 16.55 33.34
CA PRO A 381 -0.65 16.53 34.70
C PRO A 381 -1.30 17.85 35.12
N GLN A 382 -0.75 18.99 34.69
CA GLN A 382 -1.30 20.32 34.96
C GLN A 382 -2.62 20.61 34.24
N ASP A 383 -2.87 19.92 33.13
CA ASP A 383 -4.08 20.14 32.34
C ASP A 383 -5.29 19.38 32.90
N LEU A 384 -5.06 18.29 33.62
CA LEU A 384 -6.14 17.51 34.25
C LEU A 384 -7.00 18.37 35.18
N SER A 385 -6.39 19.25 35.95
CA SER A 385 -7.11 20.18 36.81
C SER A 385 -7.92 21.24 36.05
N ARG A 386 -7.59 21.50 34.78
CA ARG A 386 -8.31 22.43 33.91
C ARG A 386 -9.44 21.75 33.12
N ILE A 387 -9.39 20.42 33.01
CA ILE A 387 -10.41 19.60 32.33
C ILE A 387 -11.45 19.11 33.33
N ALA A 388 -11.00 18.60 34.49
CA ALA A 388 -11.85 17.95 35.47
C ALA A 388 -12.66 18.96 36.30
N ARG A 389 -13.83 18.54 36.83
CA ARG A 389 -14.68 19.37 37.73
C ARG A 389 -14.04 19.64 39.07
N ASP A 390 -13.29 18.70 39.62
CA ASP A 390 -12.61 18.76 40.94
C ASP A 390 -11.37 17.87 40.97
N ALA A 391 -10.69 17.79 42.10
CA ALA A 391 -9.47 17.00 42.26
C ALA A 391 -9.71 15.50 42.19
N GLU A 392 -10.88 15.01 42.62
CA GLU A 392 -11.25 13.60 42.54
C GLU A 392 -11.46 13.21 41.06
N ALA A 393 -12.21 14.03 40.33
CA ALA A 393 -12.39 13.81 38.87
C ALA A 393 -11.04 13.89 38.10
N ALA A 394 -10.12 14.77 38.53
CA ALA A 394 -8.79 14.83 37.92
C ALA A 394 -8.01 13.52 38.13
N ALA A 395 -8.10 12.94 39.33
CA ALA A 395 -7.48 11.65 39.63
C ALA A 395 -8.10 10.51 38.79
N LEU A 396 -9.43 10.50 38.63
CA LEU A 396 -10.13 9.52 37.78
C LEU A 396 -9.75 9.66 36.30
N LEU A 397 -9.55 10.86 35.77
CA LEU A 397 -9.08 11.10 34.41
C LEU A 397 -7.64 10.61 34.22
N ALA A 398 -6.77 10.81 35.22
CA ALA A 398 -5.42 10.26 35.21
C ALA A 398 -5.41 8.73 35.22
N GLU A 399 -6.25 8.13 36.10
CA GLU A 399 -6.43 6.65 36.16
C GLU A 399 -6.93 6.08 34.84
N ALA A 400 -7.83 6.81 34.16
CA ALA A 400 -8.35 6.41 32.85
C ALA A 400 -7.32 6.54 31.71
N GLY A 401 -6.16 7.16 31.96
CA GLY A 401 -5.15 7.40 30.94
C GLY A 401 -5.54 8.48 29.92
N LEU A 402 -6.24 9.55 30.37
CA LEU A 402 -6.57 10.66 29.47
C LEU A 402 -5.28 11.29 28.92
N HIS A 403 -5.09 11.16 27.61
CA HIS A 403 -3.87 11.67 26.95
C HIS A 403 -4.15 12.73 25.88
N SER A 404 -5.42 12.86 25.41
CA SER A 404 -5.80 13.90 24.45
C SER A 404 -7.21 14.41 24.73
N TYR A 405 -7.42 15.73 24.59
CA TYR A 405 -8.67 16.42 24.89
C TYR A 405 -9.01 17.45 23.83
N LEU A 406 -10.30 17.53 23.48
CA LEU A 406 -10.84 18.50 22.54
C LEU A 406 -12.16 19.05 23.10
N ALA A 407 -12.28 20.39 23.22
CA ALA A 407 -13.55 21.07 23.49
C ALA A 407 -13.95 21.90 22.26
N VAL A 408 -15.20 21.75 21.85
CA VAL A 408 -15.74 22.44 20.66
C VAL A 408 -17.01 23.21 21.08
N PRO A 409 -17.16 24.51 20.73
CA PRO A 409 -18.34 25.28 21.10
C PRO A 409 -19.57 24.85 20.31
N LEU A 410 -20.73 24.80 20.98
CA LEU A 410 -22.04 24.66 20.36
C LEU A 410 -22.54 26.06 20.00
N ILE A 411 -22.53 26.41 18.72
CA ILE A 411 -22.90 27.75 18.24
C ILE A 411 -24.17 27.68 17.43
N ALA A 412 -25.20 28.41 17.85
CA ALA A 412 -26.44 28.57 17.12
C ALA A 412 -26.79 30.05 16.97
N ARG A 413 -27.17 30.49 15.77
CA ARG A 413 -27.53 31.90 15.45
C ARG A 413 -26.47 32.94 15.86
N GLY A 414 -25.18 32.54 15.86
CA GLY A 414 -24.08 33.39 16.27
C GLY A 414 -23.80 33.47 17.75
N GLU A 415 -24.59 32.77 18.58
CA GLU A 415 -24.41 32.69 20.03
C GLU A 415 -23.87 31.32 20.45
N VAL A 416 -22.98 31.31 21.44
CA VAL A 416 -22.47 30.08 22.03
C VAL A 416 -23.49 29.60 23.07
N ILE A 417 -24.07 28.44 22.85
CA ILE A 417 -25.08 27.86 23.74
C ILE A 417 -24.55 26.77 24.65
N GLY A 418 -23.32 26.29 24.43
CA GLY A 418 -22.69 25.23 25.20
C GLY A 418 -21.38 24.75 24.59
N ALA A 419 -20.96 23.54 24.97
CA ALA A 419 -19.78 22.89 24.44
C ALA A 419 -19.95 21.38 24.32
N LEU A 420 -19.28 20.78 23.33
CA LEU A 420 -18.99 19.36 23.17
C LEU A 420 -17.57 19.11 23.69
N GLY A 421 -17.41 18.29 24.72
CA GLY A 421 -16.13 17.81 25.24
C GLY A 421 -15.84 16.41 24.73
N LEU A 422 -14.65 16.19 24.18
CA LEU A 422 -14.19 14.91 23.62
C LEU A 422 -12.89 14.50 24.28
N GLN A 423 -12.77 13.21 24.61
CA GLN A 423 -11.63 12.66 25.36
C GLN A 423 -11.15 11.37 24.71
N ARG A 424 -9.81 11.21 24.59
CA ARG A 424 -9.16 9.95 24.19
C ARG A 424 -8.37 9.38 25.36
N THR A 425 -8.71 8.15 25.71
CA THR A 425 -8.12 7.40 26.83
C THR A 425 -7.60 6.03 26.38
N VAL A 426 -8.15 5.48 25.31
CA VAL A 426 -7.83 4.15 24.74
C VAL A 426 -7.32 4.28 23.31
N ASN A 427 -7.94 5.12 22.50
CA ASN A 427 -7.45 5.41 21.16
C ASN A 427 -6.03 6.02 21.24
N PRO A 428 -4.97 5.37 20.73
CA PRO A 428 -3.59 5.82 20.94
C PRO A 428 -3.22 7.11 20.19
N LEU A 429 -4.01 7.50 19.18
CA LEU A 429 -3.74 8.69 18.37
C LEU A 429 -4.23 9.94 19.12
N PRO A 430 -3.44 11.02 19.21
CA PRO A 430 -3.93 12.30 19.73
C PRO A 430 -4.93 12.93 18.76
N PHE A 431 -5.80 13.83 19.27
CA PHE A 431 -6.62 14.67 18.41
C PHE A 431 -5.76 15.59 17.54
N ASP A 432 -6.19 15.81 16.31
CA ASP A 432 -5.55 16.71 15.35
C ASP A 432 -6.49 17.82 14.84
N GLN A 433 -6.03 18.65 13.90
CA GLN A 433 -6.83 19.72 13.31
C GLN A 433 -8.02 19.20 12.47
N ASP A 434 -7.91 18.02 11.93
CA ASP A 434 -8.97 17.38 11.18
C ASP A 434 -10.09 16.90 12.09
N ASP A 435 -9.74 16.38 13.29
CA ASP A 435 -10.70 16.06 14.33
C ASP A 435 -11.43 17.32 14.82
N VAL A 436 -10.72 18.44 14.95
CA VAL A 436 -11.32 19.74 15.32
C VAL A 436 -12.37 20.18 14.28
N MET A 437 -12.07 20.05 13.00
CA MET A 437 -13.03 20.38 11.93
C MET A 437 -14.24 19.49 11.97
N LEU A 438 -14.05 18.18 12.08
CA LEU A 438 -15.14 17.20 12.12
C LEU A 438 -16.03 17.39 13.37
N ALA A 439 -15.41 17.55 14.54
CA ALA A 439 -16.14 17.85 15.79
C ALA A 439 -16.91 19.18 15.68
N GLY A 440 -16.34 20.18 15.01
CA GLY A 440 -16.97 21.46 14.74
C GLY A 440 -18.24 21.33 13.91
N GLU A 441 -18.23 20.55 12.84
CA GLU A 441 -19.42 20.28 12.00
C GLU A 441 -20.51 19.55 12.77
N LEU A 442 -20.15 18.53 13.57
CA LEU A 442 -21.10 17.82 14.42
C LEU A 442 -21.72 18.73 15.48
N ALA A 443 -20.89 19.54 16.15
CA ALA A 443 -21.30 20.50 17.16
C ALA A 443 -22.20 21.59 16.60
N ALA A 444 -21.88 22.15 15.42
CA ALA A 444 -22.70 23.18 14.77
C ALA A 444 -24.10 22.64 14.44
N ARG A 445 -24.19 21.41 13.92
CA ARG A 445 -25.45 20.77 13.61
C ARG A 445 -26.28 20.53 14.87
N ALA A 446 -25.68 19.93 15.90
CA ALA A 446 -26.36 19.69 17.16
C ALA A 446 -26.81 20.99 17.81
N ALA A 447 -26.02 22.04 17.76
CA ALA A 447 -26.37 23.36 18.29
C ALA A 447 -27.63 23.91 17.66
N VAL A 448 -27.80 23.83 16.34
CA VAL A 448 -29.01 24.27 15.62
C VAL A 448 -30.23 23.45 16.09
N CYS A 449 -30.11 22.14 16.23
CA CYS A 449 -31.20 21.28 16.68
C CYS A 449 -31.57 21.56 18.16
N ILE A 450 -30.58 21.74 19.04
CA ILE A 450 -30.77 22.12 20.44
C ILE A 450 -31.45 23.48 20.55
N ASP A 451 -31.05 24.48 19.77
CA ASP A 451 -31.66 25.80 19.76
C ASP A 451 -33.10 25.77 19.25
N ASN A 452 -33.38 25.01 18.19
CA ASN A 452 -34.74 24.80 17.70
C ASN A 452 -35.65 24.12 18.74
N ALA A 453 -35.15 23.08 19.42
CA ALA A 453 -35.89 22.40 20.50
C ALA A 453 -36.17 23.36 21.68
N ARG A 454 -35.20 24.18 22.09
CA ARG A 454 -35.35 25.22 23.09
C ARG A 454 -36.46 26.23 22.71
N TRP A 455 -36.39 26.76 21.48
CA TRP A 455 -37.37 27.70 20.95
C TRP A 455 -38.77 27.11 20.94
N TYR A 456 -38.92 25.89 20.50
CA TYR A 456 -40.20 25.19 20.50
C TYR A 456 -40.75 25.01 21.93
N GLN A 457 -39.92 24.61 22.89
CA GLN A 457 -40.33 24.48 24.30
C GLN A 457 -40.74 25.83 24.90
N LYS A 458 -39.99 26.91 24.60
CA LYS A 458 -40.34 28.26 25.06
C LYS A 458 -41.67 28.74 24.48
N GLN A 459 -41.89 28.59 23.18
CA GLN A 459 -43.16 28.93 22.55
C GLN A 459 -44.32 28.13 23.12
N ARG A 460 -44.12 26.83 23.31
CA ARG A 460 -45.16 25.96 23.91
C ARG A 460 -45.49 26.39 25.34
N HIS A 461 -44.46 26.69 26.16
CA HIS A 461 -44.69 27.16 27.50
C HIS A 461 -45.44 28.48 27.53
N ALA A 462 -45.04 29.47 26.70
CA ALA A 462 -45.75 30.74 26.57
C ALA A 462 -47.21 30.53 26.12
N ALA A 463 -47.47 29.66 25.14
CA ALA A 463 -48.84 29.35 24.70
C ALA A 463 -49.68 28.73 25.81
N LEU A 464 -49.13 27.73 26.55
CA LEU A 464 -49.82 27.09 27.68
C LEU A 464 -50.09 28.10 28.84
N THR A 465 -49.11 28.97 29.11
CA THR A 465 -49.29 30.00 30.13
C THR A 465 -50.39 30.99 29.73
N LEU A 466 -50.42 31.48 28.49
CA LEU A 466 -51.50 32.31 27.96
C LEU A 466 -52.85 31.61 28.02
N GLN A 467 -52.89 30.36 27.59
CA GLN A 467 -54.13 29.55 27.63
C GLN A 467 -54.65 29.42 29.08
N ARG A 468 -53.75 29.11 30.03
CA ARG A 468 -54.13 29.04 31.48
C ARG A 468 -54.68 30.35 32.01
N HIS A 469 -54.11 31.50 31.61
CA HIS A 469 -54.60 32.80 32.04
C HIS A 469 -55.92 33.21 31.39
N LEU A 470 -56.23 32.67 30.21
CA LEU A 470 -57.49 32.92 29.50
C LEU A 470 -58.64 32.01 30.00
N LEU A 471 -58.34 30.93 30.71
CA LEU A 471 -59.37 30.10 31.34
C LEU A 471 -59.93 30.78 32.58
N PRO A 472 -61.27 30.80 32.77
CA PRO A 472 -61.87 31.29 33.98
C PRO A 472 -61.39 30.46 35.17
N HIS A 473 -60.79 31.11 36.16
CA HIS A 473 -60.16 30.42 37.31
C HIS A 473 -61.23 29.91 38.33
N HIS A 474 -62.38 30.54 38.34
CA HIS A 474 -63.52 30.14 39.23
C HIS A 474 -64.85 30.43 38.54
N PRO A 475 -65.84 29.55 38.65
CA PRO A 475 -67.17 29.88 38.27
C PRO A 475 -67.67 31.04 39.20
N THR A 476 -68.48 31.91 38.63
CA THR A 476 -69.08 33.01 39.41
C THR A 476 -69.89 32.45 40.57
N PRO A 477 -69.62 32.87 41.84
CA PRO A 477 -70.46 32.35 42.97
C PRO A 477 -71.94 32.66 42.76
N THR A 478 -72.74 31.66 42.67
CA THR A 478 -74.16 31.79 42.53
C THR A 478 -74.85 31.47 43.90
N PRO A 479 -75.58 32.39 44.52
CA PRO A 479 -76.25 32.13 45.80
C PRO A 479 -77.09 30.89 45.80
N GLY A 480 -76.84 29.94 46.71
CA GLY A 480 -77.59 28.71 46.83
C GLY A 480 -77.13 27.53 45.96
N LEU A 481 -76.02 27.70 45.22
CA LEU A 481 -75.45 26.62 44.38
C LEU A 481 -73.97 26.45 44.73
N GLU A 482 -73.55 25.19 44.91
CA GLU A 482 -72.14 24.77 44.97
C GLU A 482 -71.79 24.20 43.60
N ILE A 483 -70.90 24.90 42.87
CA ILE A 483 -70.47 24.54 41.51
C ILE A 483 -69.12 23.89 41.57
N ALA A 484 -69.02 22.59 41.28
CA ALA A 484 -67.73 21.89 41.01
C ALA A 484 -67.54 21.75 39.49
N TYR A 485 -66.38 22.13 38.98
CA TYR A 485 -66.08 21.96 37.59
C TYR A 485 -64.77 21.24 37.45
N ARG A 486 -64.62 20.48 36.35
CA ARG A 486 -63.37 19.84 35.94
C ARG A 486 -63.14 20.08 34.43
N TYR A 487 -62.08 20.77 34.15
CA TYR A 487 -61.65 20.97 32.77
C TYR A 487 -60.59 19.91 32.41
N GLN A 488 -60.76 19.20 31.32
CA GLN A 488 -59.86 18.18 30.80
C GLN A 488 -59.65 18.37 29.30
N PRO A 489 -58.52 18.91 28.86
CA PRO A 489 -58.27 19.12 27.43
C PRO A 489 -58.20 17.78 26.68
N ALA A 490 -58.62 17.77 25.40
CA ALA A 490 -58.69 16.58 24.57
C ALA A 490 -57.30 16.11 24.10
N THR A 491 -56.29 17.01 24.10
CA THR A 491 -54.94 16.72 23.67
C THR A 491 -53.89 17.37 24.58
N THR A 492 -52.71 16.76 24.70
CA THR A 492 -51.57 17.31 25.44
C THR A 492 -50.93 18.53 24.76
N ALA A 493 -51.32 18.89 23.53
CA ALA A 493 -50.77 20.00 22.76
C ALA A 493 -51.48 21.32 22.93
N GLY A 494 -52.67 21.36 23.55
CA GLY A 494 -53.39 22.59 23.87
C GLY A 494 -54.33 22.37 25.08
N GLU A 495 -54.36 23.34 25.99
CA GLU A 495 -55.20 23.27 27.18
C GLU A 495 -56.56 23.98 27.01
N VAL A 496 -56.83 24.57 25.84
CA VAL A 496 -58.11 25.25 25.56
C VAL A 496 -59.00 24.39 24.65
N GLY A 497 -60.12 23.95 25.12
CA GLY A 497 -61.18 23.33 24.32
C GLY A 497 -62.19 24.39 23.83
N GLY A 498 -63.03 24.03 22.85
CA GLY A 498 -63.94 24.93 22.16
C GLY A 498 -65.30 25.14 22.88
N ASP A 499 -65.52 24.54 24.07
CA ASP A 499 -66.85 24.60 24.75
C ASP A 499 -66.87 25.65 25.87
N TRP A 500 -67.92 26.47 25.85
CA TRP A 500 -68.23 27.47 26.85
C TRP A 500 -69.58 27.16 27.52
N PHE A 501 -69.65 27.38 28.79
CA PHE A 501 -70.94 27.35 29.54
C PHE A 501 -71.02 28.50 30.54
#